data_a34ab38a558128898eb4c4479af5250f
#
_entry.id   a34ab38a558128898eb4c4479af5250f
#
_cell.length_a   1.000
_cell.length_b   1.000
_cell.length_c   1.000
_cell.angle_alpha   90.00
_cell.angle_beta   90.00
_cell.angle_gamma   90.00
#
_symmetry.space_group_name_H-M   'P 1'
#
loop_
_entity.id
_entity.type
_entity.pdbx_description
1 polymer ?
#
loop_
_entity_poly.entity_id
_entity_poly.type
_entity_poly.pdbx_seq_one_letter_code
_entity_poly.pdbx_strand_id
1 'polypeptide(L)'
;MVLESKLEATEHGLAPTNGGWYVLNMRDAEWRHADGRGAVCVVGDDFEGWRRENDQLGVNPFVLMPGEPMSMYHWEADQEAFLVVSGEAVLVVEGEERDLRAWDFVHSPPNTKHVIVGSGSGPCLVIAVGARQHDGQPDSLGFTADDVAKRHGASVDEDTMDGDVAYVHLPPREPTAYRDGWLPE
;
A
#
# COMPACT_ATOMS: atom_id res chain seq x y z
N MET A 1 20.07 25.13 3.40
CA MET A 1 19.50 24.47 4.60
C MET A 1 18.08 24.07 4.23
N VAL A 2 17.71 22.81 4.40
CA VAL A 2 16.32 22.35 4.19
C VAL A 2 15.53 22.74 5.42
N LEU A 3 14.39 23.39 5.21
CA LEU A 3 13.51 23.86 6.30
C LEU A 3 12.52 22.77 6.70
N GLU A 4 12.02 22.85 7.93
CA GLU A 4 10.95 22.00 8.42
C GLU A 4 9.63 22.34 7.71
N SER A 5 8.89 21.31 7.28
CA SER A 5 7.54 21.45 6.77
C SER A 5 6.58 21.69 7.94
N LYS A 6 5.64 22.59 7.76
CA LYS A 6 4.53 22.73 8.70
C LYS A 6 3.57 21.56 8.50
N LEU A 7 3.08 21.04 9.63
CA LEU A 7 1.95 20.12 9.63
C LEU A 7 0.67 20.95 9.83
N GLU A 8 -0.27 20.79 8.93
CA GLU A 8 -1.60 21.42 9.03
C GLU A 8 -2.67 20.37 9.31
N ALA A 9 -3.66 20.77 10.13
CA ALA A 9 -4.79 19.91 10.41
C ALA A 9 -5.72 19.85 9.20
N THR A 10 -6.05 18.64 8.76
CA THR A 10 -7.14 18.34 7.85
C THR A 10 -8.38 17.93 8.65
N GLU A 11 -9.47 17.59 7.98
CA GLU A 11 -10.64 16.99 8.63
C GLU A 11 -10.31 15.61 9.27
N HIS A 12 -9.28 14.91 8.78
CA HIS A 12 -8.99 13.53 9.11
C HIS A 12 -7.63 13.30 9.78
N GLY A 13 -6.84 14.34 10.02
CA GLY A 13 -5.53 14.22 10.67
C GLY A 13 -4.58 15.35 10.31
N LEU A 14 -3.27 15.10 10.41
CA LEU A 14 -2.22 16.05 10.07
C LEU A 14 -1.60 15.68 8.73
N ALA A 15 -1.30 16.68 7.92
CA ALA A 15 -0.58 16.53 6.66
C ALA A 15 0.52 17.61 6.51
N PRO A 16 1.70 17.30 5.95
CA PRO A 16 2.73 18.28 5.67
C PRO A 16 2.35 19.15 4.46
N THR A 17 2.69 20.43 4.51
CA THR A 17 2.25 21.44 3.53
C THR A 17 3.27 21.78 2.44
N ASN A 18 4.51 21.32 2.59
CA ASN A 18 5.58 21.57 1.62
C ASN A 18 6.66 20.48 1.64
N GLY A 19 7.64 20.54 0.72
CA GLY A 19 8.71 19.56 0.56
C GLY A 19 9.86 19.64 1.59
N GLY A 20 9.65 20.26 2.76
CA GLY A 20 10.64 20.25 3.84
C GLY A 20 10.67 18.91 4.60
N TRP A 21 11.62 18.77 5.54
CA TRP A 21 11.60 17.63 6.45
C TRP A 21 10.51 17.77 7.50
N TYR A 22 9.96 16.68 7.99
CA TYR A 22 8.93 16.68 9.05
C TYR A 22 9.02 15.41 9.89
N VAL A 23 8.39 15.47 11.07
CA VAL A 23 8.14 14.32 11.94
C VAL A 23 6.63 14.25 12.16
N LEU A 24 6.03 13.13 11.79
CA LEU A 24 4.58 12.90 11.92
C LEU A 24 4.35 11.55 12.59
N ASN A 25 3.58 11.55 13.67
CA ASN A 25 3.10 10.31 14.25
C ASN A 25 1.95 9.77 13.38
N MET A 26 2.04 8.52 12.98
CA MET A 26 1.01 7.90 12.12
C MET A 26 -0.37 7.84 12.78
N ARG A 27 -0.45 7.91 14.11
CA ARG A 27 -1.74 8.03 14.82
C ARG A 27 -2.40 9.41 14.66
N ASP A 28 -1.62 10.42 14.35
CA ASP A 28 -2.08 11.78 14.10
C ASP A 28 -2.24 12.09 12.60
N ALA A 29 -1.75 11.20 11.73
CA ALA A 29 -1.78 11.38 10.29
C ALA A 29 -3.17 11.12 9.69
N GLU A 30 -3.41 11.66 8.50
CA GLU A 30 -4.53 11.26 7.67
C GLU A 30 -4.33 9.84 7.15
N TRP A 31 -5.39 9.05 7.17
CA TRP A 31 -5.47 7.71 6.60
C TRP A 31 -6.51 7.69 5.48
N ARG A 32 -6.47 6.64 4.69
CA ARG A 32 -7.52 6.29 3.75
C ARG A 32 -7.96 4.86 4.00
N HIS A 33 -9.26 4.61 3.90
CA HIS A 33 -9.83 3.29 4.18
C HIS A 33 -10.98 3.00 3.23
N ALA A 34 -11.13 1.73 2.88
CA ALA A 34 -12.34 1.18 2.27
C ALA A 34 -12.59 -0.23 2.82
N ASP A 35 -13.85 -0.58 3.02
CA ASP A 35 -14.22 -1.94 3.42
C ASP A 35 -13.79 -2.93 2.33
N GLY A 36 -13.10 -4.00 2.73
CA GLY A 36 -12.55 -5.00 1.82
C GLY A 36 -11.23 -4.64 1.13
N ARG A 37 -10.63 -3.47 1.44
CA ARG A 37 -9.32 -3.04 0.91
C ARG A 37 -8.33 -2.62 1.99
N GLY A 38 -8.72 -2.66 3.26
CA GLY A 38 -7.91 -2.19 4.37
C GLY A 38 -7.67 -0.68 4.38
N ALA A 39 -6.76 -0.25 5.26
CA ALA A 39 -6.39 1.14 5.41
C ALA A 39 -4.95 1.40 4.97
N VAL A 40 -4.67 2.62 4.52
CA VAL A 40 -3.33 3.11 4.19
C VAL A 40 -3.08 4.46 4.85
N CYS A 41 -1.91 4.63 5.47
CA CYS A 41 -1.49 5.92 6.02
C CYS A 41 -0.78 6.73 4.93
N VAL A 42 -1.27 7.93 4.68
CA VAL A 42 -0.74 8.81 3.62
C VAL A 42 0.37 9.69 4.22
N VAL A 43 1.55 9.11 4.46
CA VAL A 43 2.72 9.84 4.98
C VAL A 43 3.75 10.20 3.92
N GLY A 44 3.64 9.63 2.75
CA GLY A 44 4.50 9.86 1.60
C GLY A 44 3.70 9.95 0.32
N ASP A 45 4.33 9.56 -0.77
CA ASP A 45 3.68 9.39 -2.06
C ASP A 45 2.81 8.13 -2.03
N ASP A 46 1.52 8.24 -2.35
CA ASP A 46 0.66 7.08 -2.44
C ASP A 46 0.37 6.70 -3.90
N PHE A 47 0.05 5.42 -4.09
CA PHE A 47 -0.30 4.84 -5.39
C PHE A 47 -1.62 5.38 -5.98
N GLU A 48 -2.42 6.09 -5.21
CA GLU A 48 -3.75 6.58 -5.60
C GLU A 48 -3.75 8.04 -6.07
N GLY A 49 -2.58 8.60 -6.44
CA GLY A 49 -2.48 9.88 -7.13
C GLY A 49 -2.07 11.08 -6.27
N TRP A 50 -1.67 10.86 -5.04
CA TRP A 50 -1.11 11.89 -4.16
C TRP A 50 0.41 11.96 -4.33
N ARG A 51 0.87 12.49 -5.45
CA ARG A 51 2.31 12.68 -5.67
C ARG A 51 2.80 13.95 -5.02
N ARG A 52 3.88 13.81 -4.27
CA ARG A 52 4.77 14.94 -3.99
C ARG A 52 5.82 14.97 -5.08
N GLU A 53 5.88 16.06 -5.80
CA GLU A 53 6.97 16.28 -6.76
C GLU A 53 8.31 16.00 -6.07
N ASN A 54 9.13 15.12 -6.68
CA ASN A 54 10.46 14.72 -6.26
C ASN A 54 10.61 13.66 -5.17
N ASP A 55 9.58 12.96 -4.75
CA ASP A 55 9.78 11.79 -3.90
C ASP A 55 10.44 10.66 -4.70
N GLN A 56 11.55 10.14 -4.17
CA GLN A 56 12.29 9.03 -4.76
C GLN A 56 11.82 7.67 -4.26
N LEU A 57 11.10 7.66 -3.14
CA LEU A 57 10.56 6.49 -2.47
C LEU A 57 9.13 6.75 -2.03
N GLY A 58 8.24 5.81 -2.31
CA GLY A 58 6.95 5.70 -1.63
C GLY A 58 7.13 4.88 -0.36
N VAL A 59 6.61 5.35 0.77
CA VAL A 59 6.59 4.60 2.03
C VAL A 59 5.16 4.64 2.57
N ASN A 60 4.47 3.51 2.50
CA ASN A 60 3.05 3.43 2.83
C ASN A 60 2.79 2.33 3.87
N PRO A 61 2.44 2.69 5.10
CA PRO A 61 1.90 1.76 6.08
C PRO A 61 0.48 1.32 5.70
N PHE A 62 0.28 0.02 5.54
CA PHE A 62 -1.02 -0.61 5.29
C PHE A 62 -1.49 -1.40 6.50
N VAL A 63 -2.78 -1.29 6.83
CA VAL A 63 -3.46 -2.15 7.79
C VAL A 63 -4.50 -2.97 7.06
N LEU A 64 -4.31 -4.29 7.10
CA LEU A 64 -5.15 -5.26 6.39
C LEU A 64 -5.87 -6.14 7.41
N MET A 65 -7.19 -6.17 7.34
CA MET A 65 -7.96 -7.18 8.08
C MET A 65 -7.89 -8.53 7.35
N PRO A 66 -8.20 -9.65 8.01
CA PRO A 66 -8.23 -10.96 7.36
C PRO A 66 -9.10 -10.94 6.09
N GLY A 67 -8.52 -11.36 4.96
CA GLY A 67 -9.16 -11.38 3.65
C GLY A 67 -9.07 -10.07 2.86
N GLU A 68 -8.52 -8.99 3.42
CA GLU A 68 -8.36 -7.72 2.70
C GLU A 68 -7.06 -7.68 1.91
N PRO A 69 -7.11 -7.50 0.57
CA PRO A 69 -5.91 -7.32 -0.24
C PRO A 69 -5.37 -5.90 -0.13
N MET A 70 -4.06 -5.77 -0.12
CA MET A 70 -3.36 -4.48 -0.15
C MET A 70 -3.57 -3.76 -1.49
N SER A 71 -3.57 -4.53 -2.56
CA SER A 71 -3.73 -4.09 -3.97
C SER A 71 -4.36 -5.21 -4.78
N MET A 72 -4.58 -4.99 -6.08
CA MET A 72 -4.76 -6.09 -7.04
C MET A 72 -3.39 -6.71 -7.36
N TYR A 73 -3.36 -8.00 -7.74
CA TYR A 73 -2.15 -8.70 -8.15
C TYR A 73 -1.51 -8.00 -9.35
N HIS A 74 -0.29 -7.55 -9.18
CA HIS A 74 0.38 -6.65 -10.12
C HIS A 74 1.90 -6.85 -10.12
N TRP A 75 2.56 -6.20 -11.05
CA TRP A 75 4.00 -5.99 -11.08
C TRP A 75 4.30 -4.51 -11.27
N GLU A 76 5.43 -4.06 -10.77
CA GLU A 76 5.98 -2.72 -11.01
C GLU A 76 7.34 -2.81 -11.70
N ALA A 77 7.66 -1.82 -12.53
CA ALA A 77 8.98 -1.68 -13.15
C ALA A 77 10.06 -1.28 -12.14
N ASP A 78 9.64 -0.80 -10.98
CA ASP A 78 10.50 -0.46 -9.87
C ASP A 78 10.59 -1.57 -8.82
N GLN A 79 11.64 -1.52 -8.01
CA GLN A 79 11.79 -2.43 -6.88
C GLN A 79 10.87 -2.03 -5.74
N GLU A 80 10.30 -3.02 -5.08
CA GLU A 80 9.53 -2.85 -3.86
C GLU A 80 10.08 -3.71 -2.72
N ALA A 81 9.74 -3.32 -1.51
CA ALA A 81 10.03 -4.10 -0.31
C ALA A 81 8.87 -3.97 0.68
N PHE A 82 8.60 -5.03 1.43
CA PHE A 82 7.52 -5.04 2.42
C PHE A 82 8.05 -5.59 3.74
N LEU A 83 7.69 -4.94 4.83
CA LEU A 83 7.97 -5.41 6.18
C LEU A 83 6.64 -5.62 6.91
N VAL A 84 6.36 -6.85 7.31
CA VAL A 84 5.26 -7.14 8.24
C VAL A 84 5.69 -6.72 9.64
N VAL A 85 5.05 -5.71 10.20
CA VAL A 85 5.37 -5.20 11.55
C VAL A 85 4.61 -5.98 12.62
N SER A 86 3.33 -6.30 12.35
CA SER A 86 2.47 -7.06 13.27
C SER A 86 1.39 -7.80 12.51
N GLY A 87 0.82 -8.84 13.14
CA GLY A 87 -0.24 -9.66 12.54
C GLY A 87 0.30 -10.71 11.57
N GLU A 88 -0.58 -11.21 10.72
CA GLU A 88 -0.33 -12.27 9.76
C GLU A 88 -0.91 -11.89 8.39
N ALA A 89 -0.26 -12.31 7.31
CA ALA A 89 -0.70 -12.09 5.94
C ALA A 89 -0.36 -13.30 5.06
N VAL A 90 -0.91 -13.33 3.87
CA VAL A 90 -0.49 -14.22 2.78
C VAL A 90 0.09 -13.36 1.67
N LEU A 91 1.29 -13.68 1.22
CA LEU A 91 1.88 -13.17 0.00
C LEU A 91 1.52 -14.12 -1.14
N VAL A 92 0.86 -13.63 -2.17
CA VAL A 92 0.81 -14.32 -3.47
C VAL A 92 1.93 -13.72 -4.32
N VAL A 93 2.87 -14.54 -4.76
CA VAL A 93 4.03 -14.12 -5.54
C VAL A 93 4.33 -15.15 -6.63
N GLU A 94 4.41 -14.69 -7.88
CA GLU A 94 4.66 -15.54 -9.05
C GLU A 94 3.75 -16.79 -9.12
N GLY A 95 2.46 -16.61 -8.75
CA GLY A 95 1.45 -17.67 -8.74
C GLY A 95 1.54 -18.65 -7.57
N GLU A 96 2.34 -18.37 -6.55
CA GLU A 96 2.48 -19.20 -5.36
C GLU A 96 2.14 -18.44 -4.08
N GLU A 97 1.65 -19.14 -3.07
CA GLU A 97 1.37 -18.57 -1.74
C GLU A 97 2.53 -18.74 -0.78
N ARG A 98 2.72 -17.73 0.08
CA ARG A 98 3.65 -17.76 1.21
C ARG A 98 2.98 -17.11 2.42
N ASP A 99 2.91 -17.82 3.53
CA ASP A 99 2.49 -17.23 4.80
C ASP A 99 3.52 -16.21 5.28
N LEU A 100 3.04 -15.07 5.75
CA LEU A 100 3.83 -14.01 6.35
C LEU A 100 3.38 -13.77 7.78
N ARG A 101 4.35 -13.47 8.64
CA ARG A 101 4.15 -13.09 10.04
C ARG A 101 5.00 -11.89 10.42
N ALA A 102 4.78 -11.36 11.60
CA ALA A 102 5.55 -10.24 12.13
C ALA A 102 7.06 -10.47 11.97
N TRP A 103 7.74 -9.44 11.45
CA TRP A 103 9.16 -9.33 11.11
C TRP A 103 9.61 -10.07 9.86
N ASP A 104 8.69 -10.66 9.09
CA ASP A 104 9.06 -11.13 7.75
C ASP A 104 9.27 -9.93 6.82
N PHE A 105 10.37 -10.00 6.07
CA PHE A 105 10.76 -9.03 5.07
C PHE A 105 10.66 -9.65 3.67
N VAL A 106 9.91 -8.98 2.81
CA VAL A 106 9.77 -9.36 1.40
C VAL A 106 10.57 -8.39 0.54
N HIS A 107 11.43 -8.93 -0.31
CA HIS A 107 12.13 -8.19 -1.36
C HIS A 107 11.53 -8.56 -2.71
N SER A 108 10.97 -7.59 -3.39
CA SER A 108 10.34 -7.72 -4.70
C SER A 108 11.19 -6.98 -5.74
N PRO A 109 12.06 -7.69 -6.50
CA PRO A 109 12.76 -7.07 -7.63
C PRO A 109 11.78 -6.51 -8.67
N PRO A 110 12.22 -5.61 -9.56
CA PRO A 110 11.40 -5.13 -10.65
C PRO A 110 10.70 -6.26 -11.42
N ASN A 111 9.44 -6.03 -11.79
CA ASN A 111 8.57 -6.94 -12.54
C ASN A 111 8.17 -8.24 -11.80
N THR A 112 8.40 -8.34 -10.50
CA THR A 112 7.88 -9.45 -9.70
C THR A 112 6.37 -9.27 -9.52
N LYS A 113 5.58 -10.27 -9.93
CA LYS A 113 4.12 -10.26 -9.77
C LYS A 113 3.74 -10.65 -8.34
N HIS A 114 2.97 -9.81 -7.66
CA HIS A 114 2.64 -10.06 -6.26
C HIS A 114 1.38 -9.34 -5.78
N VAL A 115 0.86 -9.77 -4.63
CA VAL A 115 -0.09 -9.08 -3.76
C VAL A 115 0.06 -9.61 -2.34
N ILE A 116 -0.16 -8.77 -1.34
CA ILE A 116 -0.26 -9.16 0.06
C ILE A 116 -1.72 -9.05 0.51
N VAL A 117 -2.20 -10.08 1.21
CA VAL A 117 -3.57 -10.16 1.71
C VAL A 117 -3.52 -10.43 3.21
N GLY A 118 -4.25 -9.66 4.00
CA GLY A 118 -4.36 -9.88 5.45
C GLY A 118 -4.87 -11.28 5.76
N SER A 119 -4.35 -11.92 6.80
CA SER A 119 -4.77 -13.24 7.26
C SER A 119 -4.84 -13.33 8.79
N GLY A 120 -4.94 -14.53 9.34
CA GLY A 120 -5.01 -14.72 10.78
C GLY A 120 -6.34 -14.28 11.38
N SER A 121 -6.30 -13.70 12.59
CA SER A 121 -7.50 -13.36 13.37
C SER A 121 -7.66 -11.88 13.70
N GLY A 122 -6.76 -11.03 13.23
CA GLY A 122 -6.75 -9.59 13.50
C GLY A 122 -6.01 -8.79 12.45
N PRO A 123 -5.82 -7.47 12.67
CA PRO A 123 -5.16 -6.61 11.70
C PRO A 123 -3.69 -6.97 11.51
N CYS A 124 -3.24 -6.91 10.27
CA CYS A 124 -1.85 -7.02 9.87
C CYS A 124 -1.33 -5.64 9.46
N LEU A 125 -0.25 -5.16 10.08
CA LEU A 125 0.44 -3.94 9.69
C LEU A 125 1.62 -4.28 8.78
N VAL A 126 1.59 -3.78 7.56
CA VAL A 126 2.64 -3.92 6.56
C VAL A 126 3.18 -2.54 6.19
N ILE A 127 4.49 -2.34 6.24
CA ILE A 127 5.15 -1.17 5.67
C ILE A 127 5.58 -1.54 4.25
N ALA A 128 4.97 -0.90 3.26
CA ALA A 128 5.37 -1.00 1.86
C ALA A 128 6.33 0.13 1.51
N VAL A 129 7.41 -0.20 0.81
CA VAL A 129 8.41 0.75 0.31
C VAL A 129 8.64 0.44 -1.16
N GLY A 130 8.34 1.40 -2.03
CA GLY A 130 8.58 1.28 -3.48
C GLY A 130 9.50 2.38 -3.97
N ALA A 131 10.42 2.06 -4.87
CA ALA A 131 11.16 3.06 -5.63
C ALA A 131 10.20 3.78 -6.61
N ARG A 132 10.59 4.96 -7.08
CA ARG A 132 9.78 5.81 -7.95
C ARG A 132 10.53 6.28 -9.21
N GLN A 133 11.46 5.45 -9.70
CA GLN A 133 12.30 5.80 -10.85
C GLN A 133 11.52 5.78 -12.17
N HIS A 134 10.58 4.86 -12.30
CA HIS A 134 9.78 4.66 -13.52
C HIS A 134 8.33 5.13 -13.36
N ASP A 135 7.99 5.69 -12.21
CA ASP A 135 6.63 6.10 -11.90
C ASP A 135 6.08 7.09 -12.94
N GLY A 136 4.83 6.82 -13.41
CA GLY A 136 4.16 7.58 -14.46
C GLY A 136 4.72 7.42 -15.85
N GLN A 137 5.70 6.54 -16.07
CA GLN A 137 6.13 6.17 -17.41
C GLN A 137 5.16 5.12 -18.00
N PRO A 138 5.04 5.04 -19.33
CA PRO A 138 4.37 3.90 -19.95
C PRO A 138 5.02 2.58 -19.49
N ASP A 139 4.21 1.58 -19.27
CA ASP A 139 4.66 0.24 -18.88
C ASP A 139 5.43 0.19 -17.53
N SER A 140 5.11 1.08 -16.59
CA SER A 140 5.70 1.06 -15.24
C SER A 140 4.95 0.18 -14.24
N LEU A 141 3.70 -0.17 -14.53
CA LEU A 141 2.81 -0.97 -13.68
C LEU A 141 1.86 -1.77 -14.56
N GLY A 142 1.61 -3.04 -14.20
CA GLY A 142 0.60 -3.85 -14.87
C GLY A 142 -0.07 -4.84 -13.92
N PHE A 143 -1.38 -5.00 -14.08
CA PHE A 143 -2.20 -5.94 -13.33
C PHE A 143 -2.35 -7.22 -14.14
N THR A 144 -2.20 -8.36 -13.50
CA THR A 144 -2.16 -9.66 -14.17
C THR A 144 -3.23 -10.59 -13.60
N ALA A 145 -3.92 -11.32 -14.48
CA ALA A 145 -4.84 -12.37 -14.09
C ALA A 145 -4.05 -13.56 -13.51
N ASP A 146 -4.47 -14.02 -12.32
CA ASP A 146 -3.82 -15.12 -11.62
C ASP A 146 -4.83 -15.91 -10.79
N ASP A 147 -4.84 -17.24 -10.94
CA ASP A 147 -5.82 -18.10 -10.27
C ASP A 147 -5.61 -18.18 -8.74
N VAL A 148 -4.37 -17.99 -8.27
CA VAL A 148 -4.06 -18.00 -6.84
C VAL A 148 -4.55 -16.68 -6.22
N ALA A 149 -4.20 -15.53 -6.80
CA ALA A 149 -4.67 -14.24 -6.37
C ALA A 149 -6.20 -14.11 -6.46
N LYS A 150 -6.83 -14.77 -7.43
CA LYS A 150 -8.30 -14.79 -7.59
C LYS A 150 -9.02 -15.43 -6.40
N ARG A 151 -8.42 -16.45 -5.75
CA ARG A 151 -8.98 -17.06 -4.53
C ARG A 151 -9.06 -16.08 -3.35
N HIS A 152 -8.21 -15.07 -3.37
CA HIS A 152 -8.15 -13.99 -2.38
C HIS A 152 -8.92 -12.73 -2.81
N GLY A 153 -9.64 -12.76 -3.94
CA GLY A 153 -10.34 -11.59 -4.47
C GLY A 153 -9.41 -10.46 -4.94
N ALA A 154 -8.16 -10.79 -5.25
CA ALA A 154 -7.09 -9.84 -5.56
C ALA A 154 -6.57 -9.94 -7.00
N SER A 155 -7.32 -10.52 -7.93
CA SER A 155 -6.94 -10.67 -9.33
C SER A 155 -7.91 -9.94 -10.26
N VAL A 156 -7.37 -9.38 -11.34
CA VAL A 156 -8.17 -8.98 -12.49
C VAL A 156 -8.63 -10.21 -13.28
N ASP A 157 -9.65 -10.07 -14.11
CA ASP A 157 -10.13 -11.15 -15.00
C ASP A 157 -9.24 -11.30 -16.23
N GLU A 158 -8.71 -10.18 -16.76
CA GLU A 158 -7.78 -10.12 -17.89
C GLU A 158 -6.66 -9.12 -17.57
N ASP A 159 -5.46 -9.38 -18.10
CA ASP A 159 -4.30 -8.50 -17.91
C ASP A 159 -4.62 -7.08 -18.39
N THR A 160 -4.26 -6.08 -17.57
CA THR A 160 -4.50 -4.67 -17.91
C THR A 160 -3.42 -3.78 -17.30
N MET A 161 -3.16 -2.65 -17.93
CA MET A 161 -2.32 -1.56 -17.38
C MET A 161 -3.17 -0.39 -16.89
N ASP A 162 -4.49 -0.51 -16.99
CA ASP A 162 -5.43 0.51 -16.58
C ASP A 162 -5.91 0.24 -15.15
N GLY A 163 -5.54 1.12 -14.22
CA GLY A 163 -5.93 1.04 -12.81
C GLY A 163 -7.45 1.14 -12.61
N ASP A 164 -8.15 1.95 -13.40
CA ASP A 164 -9.60 2.08 -13.29
C ASP A 164 -10.30 0.76 -13.65
N VAL A 165 -9.76 0.02 -14.62
CA VAL A 165 -10.23 -1.33 -14.97
C VAL A 165 -9.89 -2.32 -13.86
N ALA A 166 -8.65 -2.28 -13.34
CA ALA A 166 -8.19 -3.21 -12.32
C ALA A 166 -8.99 -3.12 -11.01
N TYR A 167 -9.36 -1.91 -10.62
CA TYR A 167 -10.09 -1.65 -9.36
C TYR A 167 -11.59 -1.46 -9.52
N VAL A 168 -12.16 -1.73 -10.69
CA VAL A 168 -13.60 -1.47 -10.99
C VAL A 168 -14.58 -2.11 -9.99
N HIS A 169 -14.22 -3.22 -9.37
CA HIS A 169 -15.06 -3.95 -8.42
C HIS A 169 -14.74 -3.65 -6.94
N LEU A 170 -13.74 -2.81 -6.67
CA LEU A 170 -13.36 -2.43 -5.33
C LEU A 170 -13.73 -0.98 -5.05
N PRO A 171 -14.26 -0.67 -3.85
CA PRO A 171 -14.55 0.71 -3.51
C PRO A 171 -13.26 1.54 -3.43
N PRO A 172 -13.30 2.83 -3.82
CA PRO A 172 -12.18 3.73 -3.58
C PRO A 172 -11.95 3.89 -2.08
N ARG A 173 -10.68 4.04 -1.67
CA ARG A 173 -10.38 4.39 -0.29
C ARG A 173 -10.70 5.86 -0.04
N GLU A 174 -11.49 6.13 0.98
CA GLU A 174 -11.88 7.48 1.38
C GLU A 174 -11.02 7.99 2.54
N PRO A 175 -10.76 9.30 2.62
CA PRO A 175 -10.05 9.89 3.75
C PRO A 175 -10.73 9.55 5.09
N THR A 176 -9.92 9.23 6.09
CA THR A 176 -10.39 8.89 7.43
C THR A 176 -9.31 9.23 8.46
N ALA A 177 -9.71 9.42 9.71
CA ALA A 177 -8.77 9.49 10.83
C ALA A 177 -8.26 8.09 11.20
N TYR A 178 -7.14 8.05 11.88
CA TYR A 178 -6.64 6.84 12.52
C TYR A 178 -7.73 6.19 13.40
N ARG A 179 -7.76 4.87 13.43
CA ARG A 179 -8.65 4.10 14.31
C ARG A 179 -7.82 3.26 15.28
N ASP A 180 -8.25 3.25 16.54
CA ASP A 180 -7.59 2.44 17.57
C ASP A 180 -7.54 0.95 17.15
N GLY A 181 -6.40 0.32 17.43
CA GLY A 181 -6.14 -1.07 17.06
C GLY A 181 -5.52 -1.28 15.68
N TRP A 182 -5.38 -0.25 14.86
CA TRP A 182 -4.67 -0.37 13.58
C TRP A 182 -3.16 -0.51 13.74
N LEU A 183 -2.57 0.22 14.67
CA LEU A 183 -1.15 0.15 14.97
C LEU A 183 -0.92 -0.60 16.29
N PRO A 184 0.15 -1.39 16.40
CA PRO A 184 0.54 -2.02 17.66
C PRO A 184 0.86 -0.95 18.71
N GLU A 185 0.73 -1.32 20.00
CA GLU A 185 1.11 -0.46 21.13
C GLU A 185 2.64 -0.32 21.25
#